data_334ddca8f811f918e5e309370eb027d8
#
_entry.id   334ddca8f811f918e5e309370eb027d8
#
_cell.length_a   1.000
_cell.length_b   1.000
_cell.length_c   1.000
_cell.angle_alpha   90.00
_cell.angle_beta   90.00
_cell.angle_gamma   90.00
#
_symmetry.space_group_name_H-M   'P 1'
#
loop_
_entity.id
_entity.type
_entity.pdbx_description
1 polymer ?
#
loop_
_entity_poly.entity_id
_entity_poly.type
_entity_poly.pdbx_seq_one_letter_code
_entity_poly.pdbx_strand_id
1 'polypeptide(L)'
;MIFQFILFVITLLCLINYMVDFVFFLRDRYCRFHIGRYENISDWQKKVEKKAVRWLRKTPTVKITDNSRYILLDYMTGKYRSHTIQSWQKAALILGLMDSNNEEYKKQVIKTAKAMINEKGQWKRKPVAVDCGMLSYALLKVIEDPDAIKPAMDESLSIILNSINEEGMVSYTGGRDNPDMYVDTIGLVCPFLMLYSRTYCNEKLEDIAFKQIDLFHKYGLFTKTSLPNHAFHIRSKLPLGVYGWGRGTAWYIIGLLDSYPLFKQKAHKEKVEQWLIEAADSYLSFQRKDGGFGAILQRSQTYDSSATCVMAWFYAEMSKMCKSEKYDKVSKRCLKKIICCTRITGAIDLCQGDTKDIGVFSQTYGVMPFAQGMILRALNKNR
;
A
#
# COMPACT_ATOMS: atom_id res chain seq x y z
N MET A 1 20.28 41.44 -30.88
CA MET A 1 18.92 40.98 -31.11
C MET A 1 18.74 39.49 -30.77
N ILE A 2 19.44 38.54 -31.40
CA ILE A 2 19.33 37.09 -31.11
C ILE A 2 19.62 36.77 -29.62
N PHE A 3 20.75 37.29 -29.10
CA PHE A 3 21.13 37.06 -27.69
C PHE A 3 20.08 37.57 -26.70
N GLN A 4 19.52 38.74 -26.92
CA GLN A 4 18.46 39.31 -26.09
C GLN A 4 17.18 38.49 -26.16
N PHE A 5 16.82 37.95 -27.32
CA PHE A 5 15.70 37.04 -27.50
C PHE A 5 15.92 35.74 -26.74
N ILE A 6 17.11 35.14 -26.86
CA ILE A 6 17.46 33.91 -26.11
C ILE A 6 17.35 34.16 -24.60
N LEU A 7 17.95 35.26 -24.11
CA LEU A 7 17.88 35.62 -22.69
C LEU A 7 16.44 35.81 -22.21
N PHE A 8 15.60 36.48 -23.00
CA PHE A 8 14.18 36.65 -22.72
C PHE A 8 13.46 35.30 -22.62
N VAL A 9 13.68 34.39 -23.56
CA VAL A 9 13.07 33.04 -23.56
C VAL A 9 13.48 32.24 -22.30
N ILE A 10 14.80 32.25 -21.99
CA ILE A 10 15.31 31.57 -20.77
C ILE A 10 14.67 32.15 -19.53
N THR A 11 14.61 33.47 -19.41
CA THR A 11 14.01 34.14 -18.25
C THR A 11 12.54 33.79 -18.12
N LEU A 12 11.80 33.79 -19.22
CA LEU A 12 10.38 33.41 -19.25
C LEU A 12 10.17 31.97 -18.80
N LEU A 13 10.96 31.03 -19.28
CA LEU A 13 10.92 29.61 -18.87
C LEU A 13 11.22 29.45 -17.38
N CYS A 14 12.20 30.16 -16.84
CA CYS A 14 12.52 30.16 -15.42
C CYS A 14 11.35 30.72 -14.58
N LEU A 15 10.74 31.82 -15.01
CA LEU A 15 9.57 32.39 -14.36
C LEU A 15 8.36 31.46 -14.36
N ILE A 16 8.09 30.78 -15.49
CA ILE A 16 7.00 29.80 -15.57
C ILE A 16 7.25 28.66 -14.59
N ASN A 17 8.45 28.06 -14.54
CA ASN A 17 8.79 27.00 -13.58
C ASN A 17 8.61 27.50 -12.13
N TYR A 18 9.14 28.68 -11.80
CA TYR A 18 8.98 29.24 -10.47
C TYR A 18 7.50 29.44 -10.09
N MET A 19 6.69 29.98 -10.99
CA MET A 19 5.25 30.19 -10.75
C MET A 19 4.52 28.86 -10.54
N VAL A 20 4.84 27.83 -11.31
CA VAL A 20 4.27 26.48 -11.11
C VAL A 20 4.64 25.95 -9.72
N ASP A 21 5.91 25.99 -9.34
CA ASP A 21 6.38 25.54 -8.03
C ASP A 21 5.68 26.31 -6.90
N PHE A 22 5.54 27.62 -7.04
CA PHE A 22 4.88 28.48 -6.05
C PHE A 22 3.39 28.14 -5.91
N VAL A 23 2.68 27.92 -7.00
CA VAL A 23 1.26 27.49 -6.97
C VAL A 23 1.11 26.15 -6.26
N PHE A 24 1.99 25.17 -6.54
CA PHE A 24 1.98 23.88 -5.84
C PHE A 24 2.26 24.04 -4.34
N PHE A 25 3.21 24.88 -3.98
CA PHE A 25 3.53 25.21 -2.59
C PHE A 25 2.32 25.82 -1.87
N LEU A 26 1.72 26.87 -2.44
CA LEU A 26 0.54 27.52 -1.86
C LEU A 26 -0.63 26.55 -1.72
N ARG A 27 -0.89 25.74 -2.74
CA ARG A 27 -1.95 24.72 -2.70
C ARG A 27 -1.72 23.71 -1.59
N ASP A 28 -0.49 23.24 -1.38
CA ASP A 28 -0.17 22.29 -0.31
C ASP A 28 -0.38 22.93 1.07
N ARG A 29 0.06 24.17 1.27
CA ARG A 29 -0.17 24.94 2.49
C ARG A 29 -1.65 25.18 2.75
N TYR A 30 -2.39 25.63 1.75
CA TYR A 30 -3.83 25.84 1.85
C TYR A 30 -4.58 24.55 2.24
N CYS A 31 -4.25 23.42 1.61
CA CYS A 31 -4.87 22.14 1.92
C CYS A 31 -4.62 21.67 3.37
N ARG A 32 -3.56 22.14 4.02
CA ARG A 32 -3.20 21.80 5.41
C ARG A 32 -3.68 22.83 6.43
N PHE A 33 -4.23 23.98 6.03
CA PHE A 33 -4.61 25.05 6.94
C PHE A 33 -5.64 24.62 8.01
N HIS A 34 -6.56 23.71 7.65
CA HIS A 34 -7.56 23.15 8.57
C HIS A 34 -7.40 21.63 8.77
N ILE A 35 -6.17 21.13 8.73
CA ILE A 35 -5.93 19.71 8.95
C ILE A 35 -6.42 19.27 10.34
N GLY A 36 -7.08 18.13 10.42
CA GLY A 36 -7.55 17.53 11.67
C GLY A 36 -8.78 18.19 12.30
N ARG A 37 -9.37 19.21 11.70
CA ARG A 37 -10.55 19.90 12.22
C ARG A 37 -11.83 19.24 11.71
N TYR A 38 -12.34 18.31 12.49
CA TYR A 38 -13.60 17.60 12.26
C TYR A 38 -14.50 17.74 13.50
N GLU A 39 -15.80 17.89 13.29
CA GLU A 39 -16.76 18.03 14.37
C GLU A 39 -16.90 16.74 15.14
N ASN A 40 -16.95 15.61 14.42
CA ASN A 40 -17.08 14.28 15.01
C ASN A 40 -16.54 13.19 14.05
N ILE A 41 -16.45 11.98 14.56
CA ILE A 41 -15.94 10.81 13.81
C ILE A 41 -16.81 10.49 12.57
N SER A 42 -18.14 10.65 12.68
CA SER A 42 -19.07 10.36 11.57
C SER A 42 -18.87 11.32 10.40
N ASP A 43 -18.71 12.63 10.65
CA ASP A 43 -18.39 13.63 9.62
C ASP A 43 -17.05 13.33 8.95
N TRP A 44 -16.03 13.06 9.76
CA TRP A 44 -14.73 12.65 9.26
C TRP A 44 -14.82 11.43 8.35
N GLN A 45 -15.49 10.37 8.77
CA GLN A 45 -15.64 9.13 8.02
C GLN A 45 -16.34 9.38 6.68
N LYS A 46 -17.46 10.11 6.66
CA LYS A 46 -18.17 10.49 5.43
C LYS A 46 -17.27 11.21 4.44
N LYS A 47 -16.44 12.14 4.92
CA LYS A 47 -15.50 12.88 4.06
C LYS A 47 -14.37 11.99 3.55
N VAL A 48 -13.86 11.06 4.37
CA VAL A 48 -12.85 10.09 3.97
C VAL A 48 -13.38 9.14 2.89
N GLU A 49 -14.58 8.58 3.06
CA GLU A 49 -15.25 7.73 2.06
C GLU A 49 -15.50 8.50 0.75
N LYS A 50 -16.08 9.70 0.82
CA LYS A 50 -16.31 10.56 -0.36
C LYS A 50 -15.02 10.87 -1.11
N LYS A 51 -13.92 11.11 -0.39
CA LYS A 51 -12.62 11.33 -0.98
C LYS A 51 -12.10 10.07 -1.68
N ALA A 52 -12.23 8.90 -1.06
CA ALA A 52 -11.82 7.62 -1.63
C ALA A 52 -12.57 7.31 -2.94
N VAL A 53 -13.88 7.49 -2.97
CA VAL A 53 -14.70 7.32 -4.17
C VAL A 53 -14.26 8.25 -5.30
N ARG A 54 -13.98 9.53 -4.98
CA ARG A 54 -13.45 10.48 -5.97
C ARG A 54 -12.09 10.01 -6.51
N TRP A 55 -11.23 9.51 -5.66
CA TRP A 55 -9.92 9.01 -6.05
C TRP A 55 -9.99 7.67 -6.78
N LEU A 56 -10.99 6.85 -6.50
CA LEU A 56 -11.24 5.61 -7.25
C LEU A 56 -11.55 5.93 -8.73
N ARG A 57 -12.34 6.97 -9.01
CA ARG A 57 -12.64 7.45 -10.37
C ARG A 57 -11.42 8.06 -11.05
N LYS A 58 -10.66 8.89 -10.32
CA LYS A 58 -9.45 9.56 -10.80
C LYS A 58 -8.38 9.47 -9.73
N THR A 59 -7.64 8.36 -9.78
CA THR A 59 -6.55 8.09 -8.81
C THR A 59 -5.45 9.13 -8.99
N PRO A 60 -5.10 9.89 -7.95
CA PRO A 60 -4.01 10.83 -8.04
C PRO A 60 -2.69 10.12 -8.29
N THR A 61 -1.85 10.74 -9.10
CA THR A 61 -0.49 10.25 -9.36
C THR A 61 0.36 10.40 -8.10
N VAL A 62 1.01 9.33 -7.70
CA VAL A 62 1.99 9.36 -6.60
C VAL A 62 3.33 9.82 -7.17
N LYS A 63 3.92 10.78 -6.48
CA LYS A 63 5.21 11.33 -6.84
C LYS A 63 6.33 10.32 -6.54
N ILE A 64 7.14 10.00 -7.55
CA ILE A 64 8.29 9.07 -7.43
C ILE A 64 9.61 9.78 -7.18
N THR A 65 9.60 11.10 -7.03
CA THR A 65 10.78 11.93 -6.75
C THR A 65 10.55 12.75 -5.48
N ASP A 66 11.61 13.04 -4.74
CA ASP A 66 11.59 13.95 -3.60
C ASP A 66 11.81 15.42 -4.00
N ASN A 67 12.00 15.67 -5.29
CA ASN A 67 12.18 17.03 -5.77
C ASN A 67 10.92 17.86 -5.53
N SER A 68 11.06 19.01 -4.88
CA SER A 68 9.97 19.97 -4.60
C SER A 68 10.04 21.21 -5.49
N ARG A 69 11.01 21.25 -6.41
CA ARG A 69 11.24 22.34 -7.37
C ARG A 69 11.27 21.77 -8.77
N TYR A 70 11.10 22.62 -9.76
CA TYR A 70 11.05 22.23 -11.17
C TYR A 70 9.98 21.18 -11.46
N ILE A 71 8.83 21.33 -10.81
CA ILE A 71 7.70 20.36 -10.90
C ILE A 71 7.25 20.18 -12.36
N LEU A 72 7.26 21.27 -13.15
CA LEU A 72 6.90 21.20 -14.56
C LEU A 72 7.86 20.30 -15.33
N LEU A 73 9.17 20.40 -15.08
CA LEU A 73 10.18 19.56 -15.71
C LEU A 73 10.02 18.08 -15.30
N ASP A 74 9.72 17.82 -14.04
CA ASP A 74 9.43 16.46 -13.55
C ASP A 74 8.19 15.86 -14.26
N TYR A 75 7.16 16.67 -14.53
CA TYR A 75 6.01 16.24 -15.33
C TYR A 75 6.39 15.93 -16.77
N MET A 76 7.17 16.79 -17.41
CA MET A 76 7.62 16.61 -18.80
C MET A 76 8.53 15.39 -18.97
N THR A 77 9.38 15.12 -17.98
CA THR A 77 10.31 13.96 -17.98
C THR A 77 9.67 12.67 -17.45
N GLY A 78 8.39 12.70 -17.11
CA GLY A 78 7.64 11.50 -16.72
C GLY A 78 7.88 11.01 -15.29
N LYS A 79 8.58 11.75 -14.43
CA LYS A 79 8.86 11.40 -13.03
C LYS A 79 7.62 11.30 -12.12
N TYR A 80 6.45 11.62 -12.66
CA TYR A 80 5.15 11.43 -12.01
C TYR A 80 4.37 10.27 -12.62
N ARG A 81 4.98 9.45 -13.49
CA ARG A 81 4.29 8.39 -14.24
C ARG A 81 4.91 7.03 -13.93
N SER A 82 4.49 6.41 -12.85
CA SER A 82 4.70 4.97 -12.71
C SER A 82 3.35 4.27 -12.78
N HIS A 83 3.18 3.35 -13.72
CA HIS A 83 1.94 2.61 -13.89
C HIS A 83 1.75 1.57 -12.79
N THR A 84 2.82 0.96 -12.33
CA THR A 84 2.82 -0.06 -11.30
C THR A 84 2.34 0.53 -9.97
N ILE A 85 2.95 1.62 -9.51
CA ILE A 85 2.54 2.34 -8.30
C ILE A 85 1.04 2.69 -8.33
N GLN A 86 0.49 3.11 -9.46
CA GLN A 86 -0.92 3.45 -9.55
C GLN A 86 -1.83 2.23 -9.37
N SER A 87 -1.38 1.04 -9.75
CA SER A 87 -2.15 -0.20 -9.62
C SER A 87 -2.43 -0.55 -8.17
N TRP A 88 -1.41 -0.60 -7.31
CA TRP A 88 -1.62 -0.94 -5.90
C TRP A 88 -2.28 0.19 -5.10
N GLN A 89 -2.12 1.47 -5.50
CA GLN A 89 -2.89 2.59 -4.93
C GLN A 89 -4.40 2.41 -5.19
N LYS A 90 -4.76 2.03 -6.40
CA LYS A 90 -6.16 1.78 -6.79
C LYS A 90 -6.71 0.52 -6.11
N ALA A 91 -5.91 -0.54 -6.00
CA ALA A 91 -6.27 -1.75 -5.27
C ALA A 91 -6.66 -1.45 -3.82
N ALA A 92 -5.85 -0.64 -3.11
CA ALA A 92 -6.16 -0.26 -1.75
C ALA A 92 -7.50 0.50 -1.63
N LEU A 93 -7.82 1.39 -2.57
CA LEU A 93 -9.12 2.08 -2.60
C LEU A 93 -10.29 1.11 -2.83
N ILE A 94 -10.14 0.13 -3.73
CA ILE A 94 -11.14 -0.92 -3.98
C ILE A 94 -11.37 -1.71 -2.69
N LEU A 95 -10.30 -2.23 -2.07
CA LEU A 95 -10.37 -3.02 -0.84
C LEU A 95 -10.95 -2.23 0.35
N GLY A 96 -10.68 -0.93 0.42
CA GLY A 96 -11.23 -0.07 1.48
C GLY A 96 -12.71 0.26 1.30
N LEU A 97 -13.21 0.35 0.06
CA LEU A 97 -14.58 0.74 -0.25
C LEU A 97 -15.53 -0.44 -0.47
N MET A 98 -15.01 -1.67 -0.68
CA MET A 98 -15.84 -2.85 -0.95
C MET A 98 -16.84 -3.16 0.17
N ASP A 99 -16.45 -2.91 1.42
CA ASP A 99 -17.28 -3.13 2.61
C ASP A 99 -17.99 -1.84 3.09
N SER A 100 -18.10 -0.80 2.25
CA SER A 100 -18.82 0.42 2.60
C SER A 100 -20.31 0.13 2.83
N ASN A 101 -20.93 0.79 3.81
CA ASN A 101 -22.39 0.72 4.02
C ASN A 101 -23.18 1.50 2.94
N ASN A 102 -22.50 2.25 2.07
CA ASN A 102 -23.13 2.99 0.99
C ASN A 102 -23.13 2.15 -0.29
N GLU A 103 -24.32 1.68 -0.68
CA GLU A 103 -24.50 0.83 -1.86
C GLU A 103 -24.06 1.51 -3.17
N GLU A 104 -24.21 2.83 -3.27
CA GLU A 104 -23.72 3.56 -4.45
C GLU A 104 -22.17 3.51 -4.55
N TYR A 105 -21.50 3.52 -3.41
CA TYR A 105 -20.04 3.38 -3.37
C TYR A 105 -19.60 1.97 -3.77
N LYS A 106 -20.31 0.94 -3.32
CA LYS A 106 -20.05 -0.45 -3.76
C LYS A 106 -20.27 -0.60 -5.26
N LYS A 107 -21.39 -0.08 -5.82
CA LYS A 107 -21.62 -0.07 -7.27
C LYS A 107 -20.51 0.63 -8.03
N GLN A 108 -19.99 1.74 -7.49
CA GLN A 108 -18.87 2.45 -8.12
C GLN A 108 -17.57 1.63 -8.07
N VAL A 109 -17.33 0.86 -7.00
CA VAL A 109 -16.19 -0.08 -6.89
C VAL A 109 -16.27 -1.14 -7.99
N ILE A 110 -17.42 -1.84 -8.09
CA ILE A 110 -17.64 -2.88 -9.09
C ILE A 110 -17.52 -2.32 -10.52
N LYS A 111 -18.12 -1.15 -10.77
CA LYS A 111 -18.01 -0.46 -12.08
C LYS A 111 -16.54 -0.15 -12.43
N THR A 112 -15.77 0.31 -11.44
CA THR A 112 -14.34 0.63 -11.65
C THR A 112 -13.52 -0.63 -11.91
N ALA A 113 -13.77 -1.71 -11.18
CA ALA A 113 -13.11 -3.00 -11.36
C ALA A 113 -13.40 -3.57 -12.77
N LYS A 114 -14.68 -3.65 -13.14
CA LYS A 114 -15.11 -4.13 -14.47
C LYS A 114 -14.53 -3.29 -15.61
N ALA A 115 -14.37 -1.97 -15.42
CA ALA A 115 -13.79 -1.09 -16.43
C ALA A 115 -12.31 -1.37 -16.77
N MET A 116 -11.59 -2.13 -15.94
CA MET A 116 -10.18 -2.51 -16.17
C MET A 116 -10.07 -3.75 -17.06
N ILE A 117 -11.14 -4.48 -17.25
CA ILE A 117 -11.20 -5.74 -17.99
C ILE A 117 -11.95 -5.50 -19.30
N ASN A 118 -11.54 -6.15 -20.40
CA ASN A 118 -12.24 -6.12 -21.68
C ASN A 118 -13.32 -7.21 -21.73
N GLU A 119 -14.08 -7.27 -22.82
CA GLU A 119 -15.17 -8.23 -23.04
C GLU A 119 -14.69 -9.70 -23.10
N LYS A 120 -13.38 -9.92 -23.35
CA LYS A 120 -12.75 -11.26 -23.36
C LYS A 120 -12.20 -11.65 -22.00
N GLY A 121 -12.47 -10.89 -20.93
CA GLY A 121 -11.94 -11.14 -19.60
C GLY A 121 -10.45 -10.80 -19.41
N GLN A 122 -9.81 -10.11 -20.35
CA GLN A 122 -8.41 -9.77 -20.31
C GLN A 122 -8.19 -8.36 -19.76
N TRP A 123 -6.99 -8.07 -19.24
CA TRP A 123 -6.61 -6.72 -18.88
C TRP A 123 -6.69 -5.78 -20.08
N LYS A 124 -7.39 -4.66 -19.96
CA LYS A 124 -7.31 -3.58 -20.96
C LYS A 124 -5.92 -2.96 -21.02
N ARG A 125 -5.23 -2.94 -19.89
CA ARG A 125 -3.85 -2.52 -19.77
C ARG A 125 -3.07 -3.63 -19.08
N LYS A 126 -2.24 -4.30 -19.85
CA LYS A 126 -1.45 -5.43 -19.36
C LYS A 126 -0.55 -5.02 -18.21
N PRO A 127 -0.53 -5.79 -17.11
CA PRO A 127 0.44 -5.60 -16.05
C PRO A 127 1.85 -5.96 -16.55
N VAL A 128 2.86 -5.39 -15.92
CA VAL A 128 4.27 -5.59 -16.32
C VAL A 128 5.17 -6.02 -15.17
N ALA A 129 4.65 -6.09 -13.95
CA ALA A 129 5.40 -6.43 -12.75
C ALA A 129 4.54 -7.16 -11.72
N VAL A 130 5.17 -7.81 -10.76
CA VAL A 130 4.53 -8.67 -9.75
C VAL A 130 3.59 -7.93 -8.80
N ASP A 131 3.72 -6.61 -8.68
CA ASP A 131 2.79 -5.76 -7.92
C ASP A 131 1.36 -5.72 -8.49
N CYS A 132 1.14 -6.28 -9.69
CA CYS A 132 -0.18 -6.56 -10.24
C CYS A 132 -0.99 -7.50 -9.32
N GLY A 133 -0.34 -8.32 -8.51
CA GLY A 133 -1.00 -9.23 -7.59
C GLY A 133 -1.98 -8.54 -6.64
N MET A 134 -1.62 -7.38 -6.07
CA MET A 134 -2.53 -6.64 -5.20
C MET A 134 -3.79 -6.15 -5.93
N LEU A 135 -3.66 -5.70 -7.18
CA LEU A 135 -4.82 -5.28 -7.97
C LEU A 135 -5.67 -6.48 -8.36
N SER A 136 -5.06 -7.59 -8.76
CA SER A 136 -5.75 -8.85 -9.08
C SER A 136 -6.51 -9.40 -7.87
N TYR A 137 -5.89 -9.36 -6.68
CA TYR A 137 -6.55 -9.69 -5.42
C TYR A 137 -7.79 -8.83 -5.19
N ALA A 138 -7.66 -7.51 -5.35
CA ALA A 138 -8.77 -6.58 -5.17
C ALA A 138 -9.92 -6.84 -6.18
N LEU A 139 -9.61 -7.17 -7.43
CA LEU A 139 -10.62 -7.49 -8.44
C LEU A 139 -11.37 -8.79 -8.11
N LEU A 140 -10.64 -9.85 -7.73
CA LEU A 140 -11.24 -11.12 -7.30
C LEU A 140 -12.14 -10.98 -6.07
N LYS A 141 -11.88 -9.98 -5.21
CA LYS A 141 -12.72 -9.72 -4.02
C LYS A 141 -14.06 -9.05 -4.35
N VAL A 142 -14.17 -8.35 -5.49
CA VAL A 142 -15.33 -7.49 -5.79
C VAL A 142 -16.10 -7.87 -7.04
N ILE A 143 -15.56 -8.71 -7.93
CA ILE A 143 -16.24 -9.19 -9.11
C ILE A 143 -16.95 -10.50 -8.77
N GLU A 144 -18.29 -10.52 -8.92
CA GLU A 144 -19.15 -11.64 -8.53
C GLU A 144 -18.90 -12.90 -9.37
N ASP A 145 -18.61 -12.72 -10.66
CA ASP A 145 -18.27 -13.81 -11.59
C ASP A 145 -16.73 -13.82 -11.82
N PRO A 146 -15.98 -14.61 -11.07
CA PRO A 146 -14.55 -14.68 -11.22
C PRO A 146 -14.11 -15.31 -12.54
N ASP A 147 -14.92 -16.18 -13.15
CA ASP A 147 -14.58 -16.83 -14.43
C ASP A 147 -14.59 -15.82 -15.57
N ALA A 148 -15.44 -14.81 -15.51
CA ALA A 148 -15.45 -13.72 -16.49
C ALA A 148 -14.14 -12.91 -16.55
N ILE A 149 -13.30 -12.96 -15.50
CA ILE A 149 -12.01 -12.25 -15.44
C ILE A 149 -10.82 -13.21 -15.37
N LYS A 150 -11.06 -14.53 -15.47
CA LYS A 150 -10.00 -15.53 -15.35
C LYS A 150 -8.82 -15.29 -16.29
N PRO A 151 -8.99 -14.93 -17.57
CA PRO A 151 -7.85 -14.63 -18.46
C PRO A 151 -6.91 -13.54 -17.94
N ALA A 152 -7.45 -12.49 -17.32
CA ALA A 152 -6.64 -11.44 -16.72
C ALA A 152 -5.93 -11.92 -15.45
N MET A 153 -6.58 -12.76 -14.66
CA MET A 153 -5.98 -13.35 -13.45
C MET A 153 -4.87 -14.34 -13.80
N ASP A 154 -5.06 -15.16 -14.85
CA ASP A 154 -4.05 -16.09 -15.38
C ASP A 154 -2.81 -15.33 -15.90
N GLU A 155 -3.00 -14.19 -16.55
CA GLU A 155 -1.89 -13.33 -16.99
C GLU A 155 -1.09 -12.77 -15.79
N SER A 156 -1.77 -12.31 -14.76
CA SER A 156 -1.13 -11.84 -13.52
C SER A 156 -0.40 -12.97 -12.79
N LEU A 157 -1.02 -14.16 -12.70
CA LEU A 157 -0.40 -15.34 -12.13
C LEU A 157 0.87 -15.73 -12.91
N SER A 158 0.81 -15.72 -14.24
CA SER A 158 1.96 -16.04 -15.10
C SER A 158 3.14 -15.09 -14.85
N ILE A 159 2.89 -13.78 -14.69
CA ILE A 159 3.94 -12.81 -14.36
C ILE A 159 4.60 -13.17 -13.03
N ILE A 160 3.80 -13.48 -12.01
CA ILE A 160 4.32 -13.82 -10.67
C ILE A 160 5.12 -15.14 -10.72
N LEU A 161 4.58 -16.19 -11.33
CA LEU A 161 5.26 -17.48 -11.42
C LEU A 161 6.55 -17.40 -12.26
N ASN A 162 6.55 -16.59 -13.31
CA ASN A 162 7.73 -16.33 -14.13
C ASN A 162 8.81 -15.52 -13.40
N SER A 163 8.47 -14.86 -12.30
CA SER A 163 9.41 -14.10 -11.45
C SER A 163 9.94 -14.93 -10.28
N ILE A 164 9.57 -16.22 -10.16
CA ILE A 164 10.11 -17.11 -9.15
C ILE A 164 11.52 -17.56 -9.56
N ASN A 165 12.48 -17.31 -8.66
CA ASN A 165 13.88 -17.72 -8.85
C ASN A 165 14.11 -19.20 -8.49
N GLU A 166 15.36 -19.68 -8.63
CA GLU A 166 15.76 -21.07 -8.35
C GLU A 166 15.51 -21.48 -6.88
N GLU A 167 15.57 -20.55 -5.93
CA GLU A 167 15.28 -20.81 -4.51
C GLU A 167 13.77 -20.79 -4.20
N GLY A 168 12.94 -20.53 -5.20
CA GLY A 168 11.48 -20.50 -5.10
C GLY A 168 10.91 -19.22 -4.52
N MET A 169 11.65 -18.10 -4.56
CA MET A 169 11.21 -16.78 -4.11
C MET A 169 10.79 -15.92 -5.28
N VAL A 170 9.73 -15.14 -5.10
CA VAL A 170 9.27 -14.16 -6.09
C VAL A 170 10.16 -12.93 -6.04
N SER A 171 10.85 -12.63 -7.13
CA SER A 171 11.63 -11.40 -7.28
C SER A 171 10.74 -10.22 -7.62
N TYR A 172 10.95 -9.08 -6.96
CA TYR A 172 10.12 -7.87 -7.15
C TYR A 172 10.50 -7.09 -8.41
N THR A 173 11.78 -6.90 -8.62
CA THR A 173 12.35 -6.16 -9.77
C THR A 173 13.45 -6.98 -10.43
N GLY A 174 13.78 -6.67 -11.70
CA GLY A 174 14.91 -7.32 -12.40
C GLY A 174 14.68 -8.78 -12.81
N GLY A 175 13.46 -9.32 -12.67
CA GLY A 175 13.15 -10.69 -13.03
C GLY A 175 13.80 -11.73 -12.11
N ARG A 176 13.93 -12.97 -12.58
CA ARG A 176 14.44 -14.12 -11.80
C ARG A 176 15.87 -13.96 -11.28
N ASP A 177 16.67 -13.15 -11.95
CA ASP A 177 18.09 -12.96 -11.63
C ASP A 177 18.33 -11.94 -10.52
N ASN A 178 17.29 -11.24 -10.05
CA ASN A 178 17.43 -10.33 -8.91
C ASN A 178 17.78 -11.14 -7.65
N PRO A 179 18.92 -10.83 -7.00
CA PRO A 179 19.38 -11.56 -5.84
C PRO A 179 18.63 -11.22 -4.55
N ASP A 180 17.67 -10.29 -4.58
CA ASP A 180 17.08 -9.70 -3.38
C ASP A 180 15.58 -10.01 -3.27
N MET A 181 15.15 -10.40 -2.07
CA MET A 181 13.73 -10.55 -1.72
C MET A 181 13.25 -9.35 -0.94
N TYR A 182 12.25 -8.64 -1.49
CA TYR A 182 11.66 -7.45 -0.89
C TYR A 182 10.47 -7.80 0.01
N VAL A 183 10.30 -7.07 1.10
CA VAL A 183 9.14 -7.19 1.99
C VAL A 183 7.82 -6.88 1.27
N ASP A 184 7.87 -5.97 0.31
CA ASP A 184 6.72 -5.56 -0.51
C ASP A 184 6.06 -6.76 -1.20
N THR A 185 6.87 -7.72 -1.68
CA THR A 185 6.40 -8.92 -2.36
C THR A 185 5.41 -9.73 -1.51
N ILE A 186 5.61 -9.77 -0.19
CA ILE A 186 4.73 -10.49 0.72
C ILE A 186 3.30 -9.93 0.67
N GLY A 187 3.15 -8.61 0.77
CA GLY A 187 1.84 -7.94 0.73
C GLY A 187 1.23 -7.82 -0.66
N LEU A 188 2.06 -7.74 -1.70
CA LEU A 188 1.60 -7.56 -3.07
C LEU A 188 1.18 -8.87 -3.73
N VAL A 189 1.81 -10.00 -3.37
CA VAL A 189 1.69 -11.26 -4.10
C VAL A 189 0.93 -12.33 -3.32
N CYS A 190 1.26 -12.55 -2.03
CA CYS A 190 0.72 -13.69 -1.28
C CYS A 190 -0.81 -13.70 -1.18
N PRO A 191 -1.50 -12.57 -0.89
CA PRO A 191 -2.97 -12.55 -0.85
C PRO A 191 -3.61 -12.97 -2.17
N PHE A 192 -3.01 -12.56 -3.31
CA PHE A 192 -3.51 -12.94 -4.62
C PHE A 192 -3.32 -14.43 -4.90
N LEU A 193 -2.13 -14.99 -4.64
CA LEU A 193 -1.89 -16.42 -4.83
C LEU A 193 -2.86 -17.26 -4.01
N MET A 194 -3.09 -16.86 -2.75
CA MET A 194 -4.04 -17.55 -1.86
C MET A 194 -5.47 -17.46 -2.37
N LEU A 195 -5.95 -16.27 -2.76
CA LEU A 195 -7.31 -16.11 -3.26
C LEU A 195 -7.51 -16.81 -4.60
N TYR A 196 -6.55 -16.70 -5.53
CA TYR A 196 -6.56 -17.43 -6.78
C TYR A 196 -6.63 -18.95 -6.56
N SER A 197 -5.82 -19.47 -5.63
CA SER A 197 -5.84 -20.87 -5.23
C SER A 197 -7.25 -21.33 -4.81
N ARG A 198 -7.98 -20.51 -4.05
CA ARG A 198 -9.33 -20.83 -3.58
C ARG A 198 -10.38 -20.72 -4.68
N THR A 199 -10.26 -19.65 -5.48
CA THR A 199 -11.24 -19.35 -6.54
C THR A 199 -11.19 -20.37 -7.67
N TYR A 200 -9.99 -20.80 -8.08
CA TYR A 200 -9.79 -21.68 -9.25
C TYR A 200 -9.24 -23.07 -8.90
N CYS A 201 -9.35 -23.48 -7.63
CA CYS A 201 -8.98 -24.82 -7.15
C CYS A 201 -7.53 -25.25 -7.47
N ASN A 202 -6.56 -24.30 -7.41
CA ASN A 202 -5.14 -24.57 -7.62
C ASN A 202 -4.38 -24.62 -6.29
N GLU A 203 -4.42 -25.77 -5.62
CA GLU A 203 -3.88 -25.92 -4.25
C GLU A 203 -2.37 -25.72 -4.14
N LYS A 204 -1.60 -25.94 -5.22
CA LYS A 204 -0.14 -25.72 -5.25
C LYS A 204 0.25 -24.26 -4.95
N LEU A 205 -0.64 -23.32 -5.22
CA LEU A 205 -0.37 -21.90 -4.96
C LEU A 205 -0.38 -21.55 -3.47
N GLU A 206 -1.05 -22.33 -2.63
CA GLU A 206 -0.96 -22.19 -1.18
C GLU A 206 0.47 -22.45 -0.68
N ASP A 207 1.12 -23.51 -1.16
CA ASP A 207 2.50 -23.84 -0.79
C ASP A 207 3.47 -22.75 -1.28
N ILE A 208 3.25 -22.22 -2.48
CA ILE A 208 4.06 -21.12 -3.03
C ILE A 208 3.91 -19.87 -2.17
N ALA A 209 2.68 -19.47 -1.83
CA ALA A 209 2.42 -18.30 -1.01
C ALA A 209 2.99 -18.48 0.41
N PHE A 210 2.77 -19.63 1.03
CA PHE A 210 3.32 -19.94 2.34
C PHE A 210 4.85 -19.89 2.34
N LYS A 211 5.50 -20.45 1.32
CA LYS A 211 6.95 -20.43 1.17
C LYS A 211 7.50 -18.99 1.13
N GLN A 212 6.83 -18.05 0.44
CA GLN A 212 7.24 -16.64 0.44
C GLN A 212 7.23 -16.08 1.86
N ILE A 213 6.13 -16.29 2.59
CA ILE A 213 5.96 -15.77 3.95
C ILE A 213 6.98 -16.43 4.90
N ASP A 214 7.12 -17.75 4.87
CA ASP A 214 8.01 -18.52 5.76
C ASP A 214 9.48 -18.11 5.57
N LEU A 215 9.93 -18.01 4.32
CA LEU A 215 11.30 -17.61 4.02
C LEU A 215 11.56 -16.14 4.43
N PHE A 216 10.59 -15.24 4.20
CA PHE A 216 10.73 -13.87 4.65
C PHE A 216 10.69 -13.77 6.18
N HIS A 217 9.82 -14.52 6.84
CA HIS A 217 9.78 -14.60 8.30
C HIS A 217 11.14 -15.07 8.85
N LYS A 218 11.73 -16.10 8.26
CA LYS A 218 12.99 -16.68 8.71
C LYS A 218 14.21 -15.78 8.51
N TYR A 219 14.29 -15.05 7.39
CA TYR A 219 15.50 -14.34 7.00
C TYR A 219 15.34 -12.82 6.92
N GLY A 220 14.12 -12.34 6.74
CA GLY A 220 13.79 -10.93 6.58
C GLY A 220 13.39 -10.22 7.86
N LEU A 221 13.21 -10.93 8.97
CA LEU A 221 12.83 -10.32 10.25
C LEU A 221 14.00 -10.17 11.21
N PHE A 222 13.97 -9.11 12.02
CA PHE A 222 14.82 -8.99 13.17
C PHE A 222 14.25 -9.84 14.32
N THR A 223 14.94 -10.91 14.69
CA THR A 223 14.42 -11.99 15.55
C THR A 223 13.88 -11.52 16.91
N LYS A 224 14.45 -10.45 17.48
CA LYS A 224 14.01 -9.93 18.80
C LYS A 224 12.71 -9.13 18.77
N THR A 225 12.32 -8.60 17.61
CA THR A 225 11.21 -7.65 17.51
C THR A 225 10.25 -7.93 16.35
N SER A 226 10.44 -9.02 15.64
CA SER A 226 9.65 -9.39 14.43
C SER A 226 9.54 -8.24 13.40
N LEU A 227 10.44 -7.25 13.45
CA LEU A 227 10.45 -6.13 12.51
C LEU A 227 11.06 -6.57 11.18
N PRO A 228 10.35 -6.40 10.06
CA PRO A 228 10.91 -6.71 8.75
C PRO A 228 12.00 -5.70 8.36
N ASN A 229 13.05 -6.17 7.67
CA ASN A 229 13.90 -5.32 6.87
C ASN A 229 13.21 -4.95 5.56
N HIS A 230 13.82 -4.04 4.79
CA HIS A 230 13.27 -3.68 3.48
C HIS A 230 13.40 -4.84 2.49
N ALA A 231 14.55 -5.50 2.49
CA ALA A 231 14.84 -6.68 1.67
C ALA A 231 15.93 -7.53 2.33
N PHE A 232 16.18 -8.72 1.82
CA PHE A 232 17.38 -9.49 2.13
C PHE A 232 17.96 -10.14 0.87
N HIS A 233 19.27 -10.28 0.85
CA HIS A 233 19.97 -10.96 -0.24
C HIS A 233 19.73 -12.47 -0.18
N ILE A 234 19.16 -13.05 -1.23
CA ILE A 234 18.62 -14.41 -1.25
C ILE A 234 19.68 -15.47 -0.94
N ARG A 235 20.89 -15.37 -1.52
CA ARG A 235 21.94 -16.37 -1.31
C ARG A 235 22.65 -16.24 0.05
N SER A 236 23.07 -15.04 0.39
CA SER A 236 23.81 -14.79 1.65
C SER A 236 22.94 -14.67 2.89
N LYS A 237 21.60 -14.50 2.72
CA LYS A 237 20.64 -14.21 3.79
C LYS A 237 20.92 -12.92 4.58
N LEU A 238 21.76 -12.04 4.03
CA LEU A 238 22.09 -10.77 4.66
C LEU A 238 20.92 -9.78 4.51
N PRO A 239 20.54 -9.07 5.59
CA PRO A 239 19.51 -8.04 5.56
C PRO A 239 19.99 -6.83 4.76
N LEU A 240 19.05 -6.22 4.02
CA LEU A 240 19.28 -5.03 3.20
C LEU A 240 18.30 -3.93 3.61
N GLY A 241 18.79 -2.70 3.70
CA GLY A 241 18.04 -1.57 4.21
C GLY A 241 17.90 -1.58 5.73
N VAL A 242 16.87 -0.93 6.27
CA VAL A 242 16.63 -0.85 7.71
C VAL A 242 15.52 -1.77 8.15
N TYR A 243 15.63 -2.31 9.36
CA TYR A 243 14.54 -2.98 10.03
C TYR A 243 13.48 -1.96 10.47
N GLY A 244 12.20 -2.32 10.33
CA GLY A 244 11.08 -1.53 10.83
C GLY A 244 10.75 -0.31 9.99
N TRP A 245 11.08 -0.29 8.70
CA TRP A 245 10.45 0.65 7.78
C TRP A 245 8.93 0.49 7.85
N GLY A 246 8.21 1.57 8.22
CA GLY A 246 6.79 1.50 8.58
C GLY A 246 5.91 0.95 7.47
N ARG A 247 6.09 1.39 6.21
CA ARG A 247 5.32 0.85 5.07
C ARG A 247 5.78 -0.57 4.68
N GLY A 248 7.06 -0.91 4.85
CA GLY A 248 7.53 -2.29 4.69
C GLY A 248 6.88 -3.22 5.71
N THR A 249 6.81 -2.80 6.98
CA THR A 249 6.06 -3.52 8.02
C THR A 249 4.59 -3.66 7.65
N ALA A 250 3.99 -2.61 7.06
CA ALA A 250 2.62 -2.66 6.54
C ALA A 250 2.44 -3.72 5.43
N TRP A 251 3.39 -3.84 4.51
CA TRP A 251 3.35 -4.88 3.47
C TRP A 251 3.43 -6.29 4.05
N TYR A 252 4.29 -6.51 5.03
CA TYR A 252 4.38 -7.78 5.73
C TYR A 252 3.04 -8.15 6.39
N ILE A 253 2.44 -7.22 7.14
CA ILE A 253 1.14 -7.39 7.79
C ILE A 253 0.03 -7.70 6.77
N ILE A 254 -0.04 -6.95 5.66
CA ILE A 254 -1.05 -7.18 4.61
C ILE A 254 -0.93 -8.61 4.07
N GLY A 255 0.31 -9.05 3.80
CA GLY A 255 0.56 -10.40 3.32
C GLY A 255 0.07 -11.48 4.26
N LEU A 256 0.30 -11.33 5.56
CA LEU A 256 -0.17 -12.29 6.56
C LEU A 256 -1.69 -12.24 6.74
N LEU A 257 -2.26 -11.07 7.03
CA LEU A 257 -3.67 -10.92 7.36
C LEU A 257 -4.61 -11.26 6.21
N ASP A 258 -4.29 -10.83 4.98
CA ASP A 258 -5.15 -11.14 3.82
C ASP A 258 -5.00 -12.58 3.36
N SER A 259 -3.89 -13.25 3.66
CA SER A 259 -3.68 -14.66 3.35
C SER A 259 -4.23 -15.60 4.43
N TYR A 260 -4.16 -15.22 5.71
CA TYR A 260 -4.51 -16.06 6.87
C TYR A 260 -5.86 -16.80 6.75
N PRO A 261 -6.98 -16.12 6.44
CA PRO A 261 -8.29 -16.79 6.36
C PRO A 261 -8.42 -17.77 5.19
N LEU A 262 -7.48 -17.71 4.24
CA LEU A 262 -7.49 -18.50 3.01
C LEU A 262 -6.67 -19.80 3.13
N PHE A 263 -5.85 -19.99 4.18
CA PHE A 263 -5.12 -21.23 4.40
C PHE A 263 -6.04 -22.40 4.72
N LYS A 264 -5.91 -23.50 3.99
CA LYS A 264 -6.58 -24.79 4.25
C LYS A 264 -5.69 -25.74 5.02
N GLN A 265 -4.38 -25.75 4.71
CA GLN A 265 -3.42 -26.57 5.43
C GLN A 265 -3.27 -26.08 6.86
N LYS A 266 -3.68 -26.91 7.82
CA LYS A 266 -3.71 -26.56 9.26
C LYS A 266 -2.34 -26.08 9.74
N ALA A 267 -1.27 -26.78 9.37
CA ALA A 267 0.09 -26.42 9.78
C ALA A 267 0.52 -25.02 9.30
N HIS A 268 0.17 -24.64 8.06
CA HIS A 268 0.46 -23.30 7.53
C HIS A 268 -0.36 -22.24 8.28
N LYS A 269 -1.64 -22.50 8.48
CA LYS A 269 -2.55 -21.59 9.18
C LYS A 269 -2.11 -21.30 10.61
N GLU A 270 -1.77 -22.35 11.37
CA GLU A 270 -1.29 -22.23 12.75
C GLU A 270 0.01 -21.41 12.86
N LYS A 271 0.97 -21.64 11.94
CA LYS A 271 2.21 -20.85 11.89
C LYS A 271 1.94 -19.36 11.60
N VAL A 272 1.10 -19.07 10.60
CA VAL A 272 0.78 -17.67 10.24
C VAL A 272 0.03 -16.99 11.37
N GLU A 273 -0.86 -17.69 12.07
CA GLU A 273 -1.55 -17.19 13.27
C GLU A 273 -0.56 -16.82 14.37
N GLN A 274 0.39 -17.70 14.66
CA GLN A 274 1.45 -17.44 15.63
C GLN A 274 2.27 -16.19 15.25
N TRP A 275 2.68 -16.06 13.99
CA TRP A 275 3.44 -14.89 13.52
C TRP A 275 2.64 -13.59 13.59
N LEU A 276 1.32 -13.65 13.36
CA LEU A 276 0.44 -12.49 13.54
C LEU A 276 0.39 -12.05 15.00
N ILE A 277 0.31 -12.98 15.95
CA ILE A 277 0.30 -12.71 17.39
C ILE A 277 1.64 -12.13 17.84
N GLU A 278 2.75 -12.75 17.43
CA GLU A 278 4.12 -12.28 17.73
C GLU A 278 4.35 -10.85 17.21
N ALA A 279 3.92 -10.56 15.98
CA ALA A 279 3.98 -9.23 15.39
C ALA A 279 3.12 -8.24 16.18
N ALA A 280 1.89 -8.63 16.54
CA ALA A 280 0.99 -7.75 17.28
C ALA A 280 1.54 -7.38 18.65
N ASP A 281 2.09 -8.33 19.39
CA ASP A 281 2.70 -8.06 20.71
C ASP A 281 3.97 -7.24 20.60
N SER A 282 4.83 -7.56 19.63
CA SER A 282 6.07 -6.83 19.43
C SER A 282 5.83 -5.36 19.05
N TYR A 283 4.91 -5.10 18.14
CA TYR A 283 4.70 -3.76 17.61
C TYR A 283 3.98 -2.82 18.57
N LEU A 284 3.39 -3.31 19.68
CA LEU A 284 2.82 -2.46 20.74
C LEU A 284 3.82 -1.42 21.25
N SER A 285 5.07 -1.83 21.44
CA SER A 285 6.13 -0.97 22.00
C SER A 285 6.52 0.19 21.08
N PHE A 286 6.19 0.09 19.80
CA PHE A 286 6.53 1.10 18.78
C PHE A 286 5.41 2.11 18.55
N GLN A 287 4.22 1.94 19.18
CA GLN A 287 3.20 2.96 19.09
C GLN A 287 3.64 4.24 19.80
N ARG A 288 3.67 5.34 19.07
CA ARG A 288 4.03 6.67 19.56
C ARG A 288 3.06 7.15 20.64
N LYS A 289 3.50 8.09 21.46
CA LYS A 289 2.64 8.72 22.50
C LYS A 289 1.38 9.35 21.91
N ASP A 290 1.46 9.91 20.68
CA ASP A 290 0.34 10.51 19.96
C ASP A 290 -0.60 9.48 19.28
N GLY A 291 -0.33 8.20 19.41
CA GLY A 291 -1.13 7.09 18.88
C GLY A 291 -0.75 6.64 17.48
N GLY A 292 0.13 7.33 16.79
CA GLY A 292 0.61 6.95 15.45
C GLY A 292 1.77 5.96 15.47
N PHE A 293 2.24 5.62 14.26
CA PHE A 293 3.45 4.85 14.03
C PHE A 293 4.43 5.65 13.15
N GLY A 294 5.72 5.39 13.31
CA GLY A 294 6.78 6.08 12.60
C GLY A 294 7.00 5.59 11.17
N ALA A 295 7.62 6.41 10.33
CA ALA A 295 8.17 5.98 9.05
C ALA A 295 9.25 4.90 9.22
N ILE A 296 9.96 4.95 10.34
CA ILE A 296 10.77 3.86 10.90
C ILE A 296 10.22 3.62 12.31
N LEU A 297 9.74 2.41 12.61
CA LEU A 297 9.00 2.13 13.83
C LEU A 297 9.79 2.45 15.11
N GLN A 298 11.10 2.14 15.12
CA GLN A 298 11.97 2.42 16.24
C GLN A 298 12.31 3.91 16.42
N ARG A 299 11.93 4.77 15.44
CA ARG A 299 12.21 6.21 15.46
C ARG A 299 10.92 7.00 15.71
N SER A 300 10.70 7.43 16.94
CA SER A 300 9.50 8.18 17.32
C SER A 300 9.41 9.60 16.70
N GLN A 301 10.50 10.13 16.15
CA GLN A 301 10.54 11.48 15.56
C GLN A 301 9.84 11.55 14.19
N THR A 302 9.84 10.47 13.43
CA THR A 302 9.26 10.43 12.08
C THR A 302 7.90 9.75 12.11
N TYR A 303 6.84 10.49 11.79
CA TYR A 303 5.49 9.95 11.70
C TYR A 303 5.15 9.56 10.26
N ASP A 304 4.38 8.48 10.07
CA ASP A 304 3.86 8.09 8.76
C ASP A 304 2.41 7.63 8.84
N SER A 305 1.52 8.35 8.17
CA SER A 305 0.10 7.98 8.09
C SER A 305 -0.13 6.69 7.34
N SER A 306 0.69 6.33 6.34
CA SER A 306 0.49 5.10 5.57
C SER A 306 0.70 3.86 6.43
N ALA A 307 1.75 3.84 7.25
CA ALA A 307 1.99 2.80 8.25
C ALA A 307 0.88 2.80 9.32
N THR A 308 0.52 3.98 9.84
CA THR A 308 -0.49 4.11 10.90
C THR A 308 -1.87 3.61 10.46
N CYS A 309 -2.27 3.82 9.20
CA CYS A 309 -3.54 3.31 8.66
C CYS A 309 -3.57 1.78 8.62
N VAL A 310 -2.48 1.14 8.22
CA VAL A 310 -2.39 -0.33 8.22
C VAL A 310 -2.36 -0.87 9.64
N MET A 311 -1.63 -0.23 10.55
CA MET A 311 -1.61 -0.62 11.96
C MET A 311 -3.00 -0.47 12.61
N ALA A 312 -3.78 0.55 12.25
CA ALA A 312 -5.16 0.70 12.73
C ALA A 312 -6.02 -0.51 12.31
N TRP A 313 -5.90 -0.94 11.05
CA TRP A 313 -6.60 -2.13 10.56
C TRP A 313 -6.07 -3.41 11.19
N PHE A 314 -4.75 -3.59 11.25
CA PHE A 314 -4.10 -4.75 11.86
C PHE A 314 -4.60 -4.98 13.29
N TYR A 315 -4.51 -3.96 14.13
CA TYR A 315 -4.92 -4.08 15.52
C TYR A 315 -6.43 -4.24 15.70
N ALA A 316 -7.26 -3.74 14.76
CA ALA A 316 -8.70 -4.04 14.77
C ALA A 316 -8.98 -5.52 14.48
N GLU A 317 -8.26 -6.12 13.52
CA GLU A 317 -8.36 -7.57 13.22
C GLU A 317 -7.83 -8.41 14.37
N MET A 318 -6.65 -8.08 14.90
CA MET A 318 -6.04 -8.80 16.03
C MET A 318 -6.88 -8.70 17.30
N SER A 319 -7.54 -7.57 17.54
CA SER A 319 -8.48 -7.42 18.65
C SER A 319 -9.62 -8.42 18.57
N LYS A 320 -10.20 -8.64 17.39
CA LYS A 320 -11.26 -9.62 17.17
C LYS A 320 -10.74 -11.06 17.26
N MET A 321 -9.62 -11.33 16.62
CA MET A 321 -9.02 -12.67 16.57
C MET A 321 -8.63 -13.17 17.98
N CYS A 322 -7.99 -12.32 18.77
CA CYS A 322 -7.50 -12.65 20.12
C CYS A 322 -8.45 -12.22 21.25
N LYS A 323 -9.60 -11.61 20.95
CA LYS A 323 -10.53 -11.01 21.93
C LYS A 323 -9.80 -10.09 22.92
N SER A 324 -8.91 -9.21 22.41
CA SER A 324 -7.95 -8.44 23.20
C SER A 324 -8.28 -6.95 23.23
N GLU A 325 -8.64 -6.43 24.40
CA GLU A 325 -8.84 -4.99 24.61
C GLU A 325 -7.57 -4.17 24.41
N LYS A 326 -6.37 -4.74 24.66
CA LYS A 326 -5.11 -4.02 24.45
C LYS A 326 -4.94 -3.65 22.99
N TYR A 327 -5.27 -4.54 22.06
CA TYR A 327 -5.20 -4.31 20.63
C TYR A 327 -6.27 -3.33 20.15
N ASP A 328 -7.51 -3.42 20.69
CA ASP A 328 -8.57 -2.46 20.42
C ASP A 328 -8.16 -1.03 20.79
N LYS A 329 -7.55 -0.84 21.95
CA LYS A 329 -7.02 0.46 22.41
C LYS A 329 -5.98 1.03 21.43
N VAL A 330 -5.08 0.18 20.91
CA VAL A 330 -4.06 0.60 19.94
C VAL A 330 -4.72 1.04 18.64
N SER A 331 -5.66 0.26 18.08
CA SER A 331 -6.42 0.61 16.89
C SER A 331 -7.14 1.95 17.04
N LYS A 332 -7.87 2.14 18.14
CA LYS A 332 -8.58 3.41 18.44
C LYS A 332 -7.65 4.62 18.55
N ARG A 333 -6.45 4.43 19.14
CA ARG A 333 -5.44 5.51 19.19
C ARG A 333 -4.90 5.85 17.81
N CYS A 334 -4.70 4.86 16.95
CA CYS A 334 -4.33 5.09 15.54
C CYS A 334 -5.41 5.91 14.82
N LEU A 335 -6.69 5.55 14.96
CA LEU A 335 -7.80 6.29 14.35
C LEU A 335 -7.82 7.76 14.80
N LYS A 336 -7.68 8.03 16.12
CA LYS A 336 -7.58 9.40 16.64
C LYS A 336 -6.43 10.17 16.01
N LYS A 337 -5.26 9.54 15.86
CA LYS A 337 -4.11 10.18 15.22
C LYS A 337 -4.35 10.48 13.74
N ILE A 338 -4.98 9.56 13.00
CA ILE A 338 -5.29 9.76 11.58
C ILE A 338 -6.30 10.89 11.38
N ILE A 339 -7.29 11.07 12.25
CA ILE A 339 -8.19 12.23 12.22
C ILE A 339 -7.37 13.52 12.21
N CYS A 340 -6.40 13.66 13.13
CA CYS A 340 -5.52 14.83 13.22
C CYS A 340 -4.65 15.06 11.97
N CYS A 341 -4.46 14.02 11.15
CA CYS A 341 -3.66 14.08 9.92
C CYS A 341 -4.52 14.12 8.65
N THR A 342 -5.83 14.26 8.77
CA THR A 342 -6.75 14.31 7.63
C THR A 342 -7.04 15.74 7.22
N ARG A 343 -6.85 16.05 5.93
CA ARG A 343 -7.20 17.36 5.36
C ARG A 343 -8.71 17.58 5.40
N ILE A 344 -9.18 18.81 5.45
CA ILE A 344 -10.62 19.15 5.44
C ILE A 344 -11.39 18.52 4.28
N THR A 345 -10.69 18.18 3.20
CA THR A 345 -11.24 17.49 2.03
C THR A 345 -11.46 15.98 2.22
N GLY A 346 -11.13 15.43 3.39
CA GLY A 346 -11.14 14.00 3.70
C GLY A 346 -9.91 13.22 3.23
N ALA A 347 -8.89 13.89 2.67
CA ALA A 347 -7.66 13.21 2.24
C ALA A 347 -6.72 12.96 3.42
N ILE A 348 -6.28 11.73 3.62
CA ILE A 348 -5.22 11.39 4.59
C ILE A 348 -3.91 11.97 4.09
N ASP A 349 -3.28 12.80 4.93
CA ASP A 349 -1.98 13.45 4.66
C ASP A 349 -0.87 12.86 5.52
N LEU A 350 0.34 13.37 5.38
CA LEU A 350 1.54 12.95 6.10
C LEU A 350 1.92 11.48 5.83
N CYS A 351 1.59 10.96 4.66
CA CYS A 351 2.11 9.67 4.19
C CYS A 351 3.51 9.88 3.61
N GLN A 352 4.48 9.08 4.04
CA GLN A 352 5.81 9.04 3.43
C GLN A 352 5.69 8.75 1.94
N GLY A 353 6.39 9.50 1.10
CA GLY A 353 6.42 9.31 -0.34
C GLY A 353 6.96 7.93 -0.74
N ASP A 354 7.01 7.66 -2.03
CA ASP A 354 7.47 6.37 -2.53
C ASP A 354 8.96 6.15 -2.29
N THR A 355 9.36 4.90 -2.02
CA THR A 355 10.77 4.52 -1.90
C THR A 355 11.46 4.56 -3.26
N LYS A 356 12.74 4.89 -3.26
CA LYS A 356 13.53 5.01 -4.49
C LYS A 356 14.35 3.76 -4.77
N ASP A 357 14.81 3.11 -3.70
CA ASP A 357 15.61 1.90 -3.74
C ASP A 357 15.63 1.26 -2.36
N ILE A 358 16.28 0.09 -2.20
CA ILE A 358 16.47 -0.57 -0.91
C ILE A 358 17.16 0.39 0.05
N GLY A 359 16.50 0.70 1.17
CA GLY A 359 17.03 1.62 2.17
C GLY A 359 17.00 3.10 1.79
N VAL A 360 16.54 3.44 0.59
CA VAL A 360 16.43 4.83 0.11
C VAL A 360 14.99 5.31 0.21
N PHE A 361 14.65 5.83 1.38
CA PHE A 361 13.28 6.24 1.71
C PHE A 361 13.02 7.71 1.37
N SER A 362 11.80 7.98 0.88
CA SER A 362 11.37 9.34 0.59
C SER A 362 11.42 10.23 1.84
N GLN A 363 11.91 11.45 1.64
CA GLN A 363 11.94 12.52 2.64
C GLN A 363 10.72 13.45 2.51
N THR A 364 9.86 13.25 1.53
CA THR A 364 8.64 14.02 1.33
C THR A 364 7.42 13.30 1.89
N TYR A 365 6.47 14.07 2.43
CA TYR A 365 5.24 13.57 3.02
C TYR A 365 4.04 14.26 2.39
N GLY A 366 3.05 13.48 2.00
CA GLY A 366 1.86 13.98 1.32
C GLY A 366 0.66 13.05 1.44
N VAL A 367 -0.28 13.19 0.51
CA VAL A 367 -1.45 12.31 0.43
C VAL A 367 -1.12 11.05 -0.38
N MET A 368 -1.69 9.92 0.03
CA MET A 368 -1.49 8.64 -0.64
C MET A 368 -2.81 7.86 -0.69
N PRO A 369 -3.31 7.47 -1.89
CA PRO A 369 -4.54 6.69 -2.00
C PRO A 369 -4.50 5.35 -1.26
N PHE A 370 -3.33 4.75 -1.13
CA PHE A 370 -3.12 3.55 -0.31
C PHE A 370 -3.56 3.76 1.15
N ALA A 371 -3.09 4.82 1.80
CA ALA A 371 -3.49 5.14 3.16
C ALA A 371 -5.00 5.39 3.29
N GLN A 372 -5.59 6.05 2.25
CA GLN A 372 -7.03 6.27 2.18
C GLN A 372 -7.83 4.95 2.16
N GLY A 373 -7.38 3.98 1.38
CA GLY A 373 -8.00 2.66 1.32
C GLY A 373 -7.83 1.89 2.63
N MET A 374 -6.62 1.89 3.20
CA MET A 374 -6.31 1.13 4.40
C MET A 374 -7.07 1.65 5.64
N ILE A 375 -7.26 2.98 5.78
CA ILE A 375 -8.06 3.50 6.89
C ILE A 375 -9.55 3.10 6.78
N LEU A 376 -10.08 2.98 5.57
CA LEU A 376 -11.45 2.48 5.37
C LEU A 376 -11.59 1.02 5.79
N ARG A 377 -10.58 0.18 5.51
CA ARG A 377 -10.54 -1.20 6.04
C ARG A 377 -10.61 -1.21 7.57
N ALA A 378 -9.82 -0.35 8.23
CA ALA A 378 -9.82 -0.22 9.68
C ALA A 378 -11.20 0.23 10.21
N LEU A 379 -11.83 1.21 9.57
CA LEU A 379 -13.16 1.71 9.96
C LEU A 379 -14.26 0.65 9.82
N ASN A 380 -14.23 -0.13 8.75
CA ASN A 380 -15.20 -1.20 8.53
C ASN A 380 -15.06 -2.33 9.58
N LYS A 381 -13.88 -2.51 10.17
CA LYS A 381 -13.63 -3.51 11.22
C LYS A 381 -13.93 -2.99 12.63
N ASN A 382 -13.94 -1.70 12.84
CA ASN A 382 -14.29 -1.08 14.14
C ASN A 382 -15.79 -0.76 14.28
N ARG A 383 -16.61 -1.19 13.33
CA ARG A 383 -18.07 -1.21 13.39
C ARG A 383 -18.55 -2.55 13.96
#